data_b689017b41b6f7d94a44dcf40d59e46b
#
_entry.id   b689017b41b6f7d94a44dcf40d59e46b
#
_cell.length_a   1.000
_cell.length_b   1.000
_cell.length_c   1.000
_cell.angle_alpha   90.00
_cell.angle_beta   90.00
_cell.angle_gamma   90.00
#
_symmetry.space_group_name_H-M   'P 1'
#
loop_
_entity.id
_entity.type
_entity.pdbx_description
1 polymer ?
#
loop_
_entity_poly.entity_id
_entity_poly.type
_entity_poly.pdbx_seq_one_letter_code
_entity_poly.pdbx_strand_id
1 'polypeptide(L)'
;EWDNGTRHNFSQAYADMTGWNELAGIVARAYNSLTEEEKTKCTIFGEKNYGYAGAVYFYGKKYGLPEAVTFHESYVFWAPDSIPDGPLIYIYRDRNDMDEIFSEVREIGSVDNIFFREKGLKVFLCRSPRKDVRKIYKDLAAEEKKRYSRQAASRL
;
A
#
# COMPACT_ATOMS: atom_id res chain seq x y z
N GLU A 1 -13.59 -13.28 -21.00
CA GLU A 1 -12.65 -14.05 -20.18
C GLU A 1 -11.57 -13.09 -19.67
N TRP A 2 -11.27 -13.18 -18.38
CA TRP A 2 -10.19 -12.37 -17.77
C TRP A 2 -8.86 -13.09 -17.91
N ASP A 3 -7.75 -12.39 -17.66
CA ASP A 3 -6.39 -12.96 -17.75
C ASP A 3 -6.18 -14.18 -16.85
N ASN A 4 -7.00 -14.33 -15.80
CA ASN A 4 -7.01 -15.50 -14.92
C ASN A 4 -7.85 -16.67 -15.47
N GLY A 5 -8.35 -16.60 -16.71
CA GLY A 5 -9.17 -17.62 -17.37
C GLY A 5 -10.62 -17.70 -16.92
N THR A 6 -11.09 -16.83 -16.03
CA THR A 6 -12.47 -16.81 -15.57
C THR A 6 -13.38 -16.02 -16.53
N ARG A 7 -14.62 -16.47 -16.70
CA ARG A 7 -15.64 -15.74 -17.47
C ARG A 7 -16.46 -14.85 -16.54
N HIS A 8 -16.53 -13.57 -16.89
CA HIS A 8 -17.34 -12.58 -16.21
C HIS A 8 -18.21 -11.84 -17.23
N ASN A 9 -19.38 -11.39 -16.81
CA ASN A 9 -20.26 -10.55 -17.63
C ASN A 9 -19.76 -9.11 -17.80
N PHE A 10 -18.60 -8.82 -17.27
CA PHE A 10 -17.98 -7.51 -17.21
C PHE A 10 -16.56 -7.58 -17.78
N SER A 11 -16.16 -6.64 -18.62
CA SER A 11 -14.81 -6.65 -19.18
C SER A 11 -13.76 -6.40 -18.12
N GLN A 12 -12.59 -7.03 -18.26
CA GLN A 12 -11.48 -6.84 -17.32
C GLN A 12 -11.07 -5.38 -17.20
N ALA A 13 -11.04 -4.63 -18.31
CA ALA A 13 -10.69 -3.21 -18.29
C ALA A 13 -11.59 -2.38 -17.36
N TYR A 14 -12.89 -2.70 -17.29
CA TYR A 14 -13.79 -2.05 -16.33
C TYR A 14 -13.58 -2.55 -14.90
N ALA A 15 -13.32 -3.83 -14.73
CA ALA A 15 -13.01 -4.40 -13.42
C ALA A 15 -11.76 -3.74 -12.82
N ASP A 16 -10.73 -3.55 -13.63
CA ASP A 16 -9.48 -2.88 -13.25
C ASP A 16 -9.67 -1.39 -12.89
N MET A 17 -10.80 -0.78 -13.26
CA MET A 17 -11.16 0.60 -12.89
C MET A 17 -12.01 0.68 -11.62
N THR A 18 -12.53 -0.43 -11.10
CA THR A 18 -13.42 -0.46 -9.93
C THR A 18 -12.66 -0.72 -8.64
N GLY A 19 -13.28 -0.45 -7.48
CA GLY A 19 -12.72 -0.79 -6.16
C GLY A 19 -11.66 0.18 -5.62
N TRP A 20 -10.98 0.93 -6.45
CA TRP A 20 -9.92 1.86 -6.03
C TRP A 20 -10.42 3.00 -5.14
N ASN A 21 -11.61 3.52 -5.44
CA ASN A 21 -12.24 4.54 -4.59
C ASN A 21 -12.66 3.97 -3.22
N GLU A 22 -13.10 2.70 -3.19
CA GLU A 22 -13.40 2.00 -1.94
C GLU A 22 -12.14 1.81 -1.11
N LEU A 23 -11.02 1.38 -1.74
CA LEU A 23 -9.72 1.28 -1.09
C LEU A 23 -9.32 2.62 -0.44
N ALA A 24 -9.38 3.72 -1.19
CA ALA A 24 -9.04 5.05 -0.66
C ALA A 24 -9.94 5.45 0.52
N GLY A 25 -11.23 5.07 0.50
CA GLY A 25 -12.15 5.27 1.61
C GLY A 25 -11.78 4.48 2.87
N ILE A 26 -11.30 3.24 2.70
CA ILE A 26 -10.82 2.42 3.83
C ILE A 26 -9.54 3.03 4.42
N VAL A 27 -8.59 3.44 3.56
CA VAL A 27 -7.37 4.13 3.99
C VAL A 27 -7.71 5.42 4.74
N ALA A 28 -8.69 6.19 4.25
CA ALA A 28 -9.14 7.41 4.91
C ALA A 28 -9.72 7.13 6.31
N ARG A 29 -10.48 6.05 6.50
CA ARG A 29 -10.95 5.65 7.83
C ARG A 29 -9.79 5.35 8.77
N ALA A 30 -8.76 4.62 8.29
CA ALA A 30 -7.56 4.37 9.07
C ALA A 30 -6.86 5.68 9.45
N TYR A 31 -6.61 6.56 8.49
CA TYR A 31 -5.94 7.84 8.70
C TYR A 31 -6.71 8.77 9.64
N ASN A 32 -8.04 8.87 9.48
CA ASN A 32 -8.89 9.71 10.33
C ASN A 32 -9.06 9.19 11.76
N SER A 33 -8.70 7.93 12.03
CA SER A 33 -8.66 7.37 13.38
C SER A 33 -7.40 7.73 14.16
N LEU A 34 -6.43 8.38 13.50
CA LEU A 34 -5.19 8.87 14.10
C LEU A 34 -5.40 10.22 14.78
N THR A 35 -4.62 10.48 15.84
CA THR A 35 -4.49 11.82 16.40
C THR A 35 -3.78 12.76 15.41
N GLU A 36 -3.89 14.06 15.59
CA GLU A 36 -3.20 15.03 14.73
C GLU A 36 -1.67 14.85 14.77
N GLU A 37 -1.12 14.50 15.94
CA GLU A 37 0.31 14.19 16.05
C GLU A 37 0.70 12.92 15.28
N GLU A 38 -0.10 11.86 15.39
CA GLU A 38 0.12 10.61 14.64
C GLU A 38 0.03 10.84 13.13
N LYS A 39 -0.91 11.67 12.66
CA LYS A 39 -1.06 12.01 11.24
C LYS A 39 0.20 12.62 10.65
N THR A 40 0.91 13.47 11.39
CA THR A 40 2.16 14.10 10.91
C THR A 40 3.30 13.11 10.73
N LYS A 41 3.21 11.94 11.35
CA LYS A 41 4.22 10.88 11.34
C LYS A 41 3.74 9.61 10.62
N CYS A 42 2.52 9.62 10.10
CA CYS A 42 1.93 8.45 9.45
C CYS A 42 2.53 8.23 8.07
N THR A 43 2.89 6.99 7.79
CA THR A 43 3.23 6.52 6.44
C THR A 43 2.13 5.62 5.92
N ILE A 44 1.71 5.81 4.67
CA ILE A 44 0.83 4.89 3.95
C ILE A 44 1.70 4.07 2.99
N PHE A 45 1.69 2.75 3.10
CA PHE A 45 2.54 1.86 2.33
C PHE A 45 1.72 0.81 1.58
N GLY A 46 1.86 0.77 0.26
CA GLY A 46 1.25 -0.24 -0.61
C GLY A 46 2.25 -1.32 -1.00
N GLU A 47 2.02 -2.54 -0.54
CA GLU A 47 2.90 -3.69 -0.78
C GLU A 47 2.65 -4.29 -2.18
N LYS A 48 3.73 -4.57 -2.90
CA LYS A 48 3.76 -5.37 -4.15
C LYS A 48 2.85 -4.92 -5.31
N ASN A 49 2.23 -3.74 -5.24
CA ASN A 49 1.44 -3.22 -6.36
C ASN A 49 1.40 -1.69 -6.34
N TYR A 50 1.94 -1.05 -7.38
CA TYR A 50 1.91 0.40 -7.53
C TYR A 50 0.49 0.98 -7.62
N GLY A 51 -0.49 0.18 -8.06
CA GLY A 51 -1.89 0.58 -8.14
C GLY A 51 -2.47 0.99 -6.79
N TYR A 52 -1.98 0.43 -5.67
CA TYR A 52 -2.43 0.80 -4.33
C TYR A 52 -2.01 2.24 -4.00
N ALA A 53 -0.75 2.58 -4.25
CA ALA A 53 -0.26 3.95 -4.07
C ALA A 53 -0.94 4.93 -5.04
N GLY A 54 -1.14 4.53 -6.30
CA GLY A 54 -1.87 5.30 -7.30
C GLY A 54 -3.32 5.60 -6.91
N ALA A 55 -4.02 4.61 -6.35
CA ALA A 55 -5.38 4.79 -5.85
C ALA A 55 -5.46 5.79 -4.70
N VAL A 56 -4.53 5.69 -3.74
CA VAL A 56 -4.43 6.66 -2.63
C VAL A 56 -4.11 8.05 -3.17
N TYR A 57 -3.16 8.17 -4.09
CA TYR A 57 -2.81 9.46 -4.70
C TYR A 57 -4.01 10.12 -5.41
N PHE A 58 -4.75 9.36 -6.22
CA PHE A 58 -5.85 9.92 -7.03
C PHE A 58 -7.12 10.13 -6.22
N TYR A 59 -7.63 9.07 -5.58
CA TYR A 59 -8.91 9.12 -4.86
C TYR A 59 -8.77 9.64 -3.43
N GLY A 60 -7.59 9.59 -2.84
CA GLY A 60 -7.32 10.04 -1.48
C GLY A 60 -7.30 11.56 -1.31
N LYS A 61 -7.10 12.31 -2.40
CA LYS A 61 -7.08 13.79 -2.37
C LYS A 61 -8.33 14.39 -1.73
N LYS A 62 -9.50 13.86 -2.03
CA LYS A 62 -10.77 14.31 -1.45
C LYS A 62 -10.89 14.09 0.06
N TYR A 63 -10.05 13.21 0.62
CA TYR A 63 -9.99 12.90 2.05
C TYR A 63 -8.80 13.55 2.75
N GLY A 64 -7.97 14.33 2.01
CA GLY A 64 -6.76 14.94 2.55
C GLY A 64 -5.66 13.92 2.92
N LEU A 65 -5.62 12.76 2.26
CA LEU A 65 -4.59 11.75 2.52
C LEU A 65 -3.22 12.21 2.01
N PRO A 66 -2.14 11.91 2.75
CA PRO A 66 -0.78 12.04 2.23
C PRO A 66 -0.53 11.03 1.09
N GLU A 67 0.53 11.24 0.34
CA GLU A 67 0.96 10.30 -0.69
C GLU A 67 1.35 8.96 -0.08
N ALA A 68 0.96 7.88 -0.75
CA ALA A 68 1.37 6.54 -0.36
C ALA A 68 2.71 6.17 -0.99
N VAL A 69 3.49 5.39 -0.28
CA VAL A 69 4.77 4.83 -0.72
C VAL A 69 4.58 3.41 -1.19
N THR A 70 5.34 3.02 -2.20
CA THR A 70 5.47 1.62 -2.65
C THR A 70 6.87 1.38 -3.18
N PHE A 71 7.36 0.15 -3.04
CA PHE A 71 8.63 -0.28 -3.64
C PHE A 71 8.42 -1.10 -4.92
N HIS A 72 7.19 -1.20 -5.39
CA HIS A 72 6.88 -2.00 -6.57
C HIS A 72 7.43 -1.34 -7.83
N GLU A 73 8.19 -2.11 -8.61
CA GLU A 73 8.80 -1.69 -9.86
C GLU A 73 9.65 -0.41 -9.72
N SER A 74 9.60 0.47 -10.72
CA SER A 74 10.36 1.73 -10.73
C SER A 74 9.93 2.73 -9.67
N TYR A 75 8.78 2.55 -9.03
CA TYR A 75 8.29 3.45 -7.99
C TYR A 75 9.23 3.53 -6.77
N VAL A 76 10.03 2.50 -6.52
CA VAL A 76 11.04 2.54 -5.47
C VAL A 76 12.06 3.68 -5.62
N PHE A 77 12.29 4.16 -6.85
CA PHE A 77 13.21 5.29 -7.11
C PHE A 77 12.63 6.65 -6.72
N TRP A 78 11.31 6.76 -6.60
CA TRP A 78 10.61 7.96 -6.12
C TRP A 78 10.21 7.87 -4.65
N ALA A 79 10.41 6.70 -4.02
CA ALA A 79 10.15 6.54 -2.61
C ALA A 79 11.12 7.44 -1.80
N PRO A 80 10.64 8.09 -0.71
CA PRO A 80 11.49 8.92 0.13
C PRO A 80 12.65 8.09 0.73
N ASP A 81 13.78 8.72 0.98
CA ASP A 81 14.95 8.02 1.54
C ASP A 81 14.74 7.55 2.98
N SER A 82 13.75 8.11 3.67
CA SER A 82 13.39 7.76 5.04
C SER A 82 11.92 8.07 5.30
N ILE A 83 11.30 7.31 6.18
CA ILE A 83 9.94 7.57 6.68
C ILE A 83 9.99 8.05 8.14
N PRO A 84 8.94 8.76 8.62
CA PRO A 84 8.83 9.13 10.03
C PRO A 84 8.72 7.91 10.94
N ASP A 85 9.06 8.11 12.21
CA ASP A 85 8.84 7.13 13.26
C ASP A 85 7.43 7.31 13.82
N GLY A 86 6.48 6.55 13.27
CA GLY A 86 5.06 6.70 13.59
C GLY A 86 4.20 5.55 13.07
N PRO A 87 2.88 5.73 13.08
CA PRO A 87 1.97 4.72 12.57
C PRO A 87 2.20 4.41 11.09
N LEU A 88 1.97 3.15 10.73
CA LEU A 88 1.98 2.68 9.35
C LEU A 88 0.57 2.24 8.94
N ILE A 89 0.04 2.77 7.85
CA ILE A 89 -1.14 2.22 7.19
C ILE A 89 -0.63 1.31 6.07
N TYR A 90 -0.82 0.01 6.25
CA TYR A 90 -0.31 -1.03 5.38
C TYR A 90 -1.43 -1.58 4.49
N ILE A 91 -1.19 -1.61 3.18
CA ILE A 91 -2.15 -2.06 2.18
C ILE A 91 -1.62 -3.32 1.54
N TYR A 92 -2.24 -4.46 1.86
CA TYR A 92 -1.93 -5.76 1.27
C TYR A 92 -3.03 -6.78 1.55
N ARG A 93 -2.94 -7.98 0.98
CA ARG A 93 -3.93 -9.06 1.17
C ARG A 93 -3.89 -9.68 2.56
N ASP A 94 -2.72 -9.71 3.17
CA ASP A 94 -2.49 -10.26 4.51
C ASP A 94 -1.53 -9.37 5.32
N ARG A 95 -1.31 -9.76 6.57
CA ARG A 95 -0.48 -8.98 7.51
C ARG A 95 1.01 -9.11 7.27
N ASN A 96 1.44 -10.16 6.54
CA ASN A 96 2.87 -10.53 6.45
C ASN A 96 3.53 -10.51 7.84
N ASP A 97 4.71 -9.91 7.93
CA ASP A 97 5.51 -9.80 9.16
C ASP A 97 5.12 -8.59 10.03
N MET A 98 3.97 -7.94 9.76
CA MET A 98 3.58 -6.74 10.50
C MET A 98 3.40 -7.00 12.01
N ASP A 99 2.92 -8.19 12.40
CA ASP A 99 2.80 -8.59 13.80
C ASP A 99 4.16 -8.77 14.51
N GLU A 100 5.25 -8.99 13.75
CA GLU A 100 6.62 -9.02 14.29
C GLU A 100 7.23 -7.63 14.43
N ILE A 101 6.81 -6.69 13.57
CA ILE A 101 7.34 -5.33 13.50
C ILE A 101 6.60 -4.40 14.46
N PHE A 102 5.29 -4.59 14.60
CA PHE A 102 4.41 -3.76 15.43
C PHE A 102 3.72 -4.58 16.52
N SER A 103 3.44 -3.94 17.67
CA SER A 103 2.69 -4.59 18.74
C SER A 103 1.18 -4.50 18.56
N GLU A 104 0.71 -3.57 17.76
CA GLU A 104 -0.70 -3.39 17.42
C GLU A 104 -0.85 -3.39 15.90
N VAL A 105 -1.51 -4.42 15.35
CA VAL A 105 -1.86 -4.53 13.93
C VAL A 105 -3.35 -4.78 13.83
N ARG A 106 -4.10 -3.78 13.38
CA ARG A 106 -5.55 -3.84 13.28
C ARG A 106 -6.00 -3.75 11.83
N GLU A 107 -6.79 -4.72 11.38
CA GLU A 107 -7.51 -4.64 10.11
C GLU A 107 -8.62 -3.57 10.21
N ILE A 108 -8.60 -2.60 9.32
CA ILE A 108 -9.57 -1.51 9.23
C ILE A 108 -10.71 -1.87 8.29
N GLY A 109 -10.42 -2.66 7.28
CA GLY A 109 -11.38 -3.15 6.32
C GLY A 109 -10.73 -3.81 5.11
N SER A 110 -11.57 -4.36 4.26
CA SER A 110 -11.20 -4.97 2.99
C SER A 110 -12.07 -4.45 1.87
N VAL A 111 -11.52 -4.44 0.65
CA VAL A 111 -12.30 -4.10 -0.55
C VAL A 111 -13.17 -5.29 -0.93
N ASP A 112 -14.50 -5.10 -0.90
CA ASP A 112 -15.47 -6.17 -1.17
C ASP A 112 -16.17 -6.04 -2.52
N ASN A 113 -15.79 -5.07 -3.34
CA ASN A 113 -16.34 -4.90 -4.67
C ASN A 113 -16.15 -6.18 -5.51
N ILE A 114 -17.28 -6.79 -5.92
CA ILE A 114 -17.26 -8.08 -6.63
C ILE A 114 -16.61 -8.01 -8.02
N PHE A 115 -16.49 -6.82 -8.59
CA PHE A 115 -15.86 -6.58 -9.89
C PHE A 115 -14.39 -6.17 -9.76
N PHE A 116 -13.91 -5.94 -8.55
CA PHE A 116 -12.54 -5.53 -8.32
C PHE A 116 -11.59 -6.72 -8.45
N ARG A 117 -10.58 -6.58 -9.30
CA ARG A 117 -9.56 -7.63 -9.51
C ARG A 117 -8.85 -8.00 -8.22
N GLU A 118 -8.61 -7.01 -7.37
CA GLU A 118 -7.97 -7.16 -6.06
C GLU A 118 -9.00 -7.31 -4.91
N LYS A 119 -10.18 -7.93 -5.19
CA LYS A 119 -11.16 -8.22 -4.15
C LYS A 119 -10.51 -8.93 -2.96
N GLY A 120 -10.84 -8.48 -1.75
CA GLY A 120 -10.24 -8.96 -0.53
C GLY A 120 -8.92 -8.26 -0.15
N LEU A 121 -8.49 -7.23 -0.92
CA LEU A 121 -7.40 -6.36 -0.53
C LEU A 121 -7.73 -5.66 0.77
N LYS A 122 -6.81 -5.71 1.74
CA LYS A 122 -7.01 -5.24 3.11
C LYS A 122 -6.19 -4.00 3.41
N VAL A 123 -6.66 -3.24 4.38
CA VAL A 123 -5.95 -2.12 4.97
C VAL A 123 -5.77 -2.39 6.45
N PHE A 124 -4.51 -2.35 6.89
CA PHE A 124 -4.13 -2.52 8.28
C PHE A 124 -3.58 -1.22 8.84
N LEU A 125 -3.94 -0.90 10.08
CA LEU A 125 -3.33 0.15 10.86
C LEU A 125 -2.37 -0.49 11.87
N CYS A 126 -1.09 -0.15 11.73
CA CYS A 126 0.00 -0.67 12.55
C CYS A 126 0.52 0.44 13.47
N ARG A 127 0.61 0.17 14.77
CA ARG A 127 1.08 1.09 15.81
C ARG A 127 2.08 0.43 16.73
N SER A 128 2.78 1.25 17.49
CA SER A 128 3.71 0.81 18.53
C SER A 128 4.78 -0.14 17.98
N PRO A 129 5.74 0.38 17.20
CA PRO A 129 6.78 -0.44 16.60
C PRO A 129 7.65 -1.12 17.66
N ARG A 130 7.92 -2.41 17.46
CA ARG A 130 8.85 -3.23 18.28
C ARG A 130 10.25 -3.23 17.70
N LYS A 131 10.38 -2.87 16.42
CA LYS A 131 11.64 -2.83 15.64
C LYS A 131 11.84 -1.44 15.08
N ASP A 132 13.06 -1.11 14.69
CA ASP A 132 13.35 0.14 13.99
C ASP A 132 12.78 0.11 12.56
N VAL A 133 11.56 0.63 12.43
CA VAL A 133 10.82 0.65 11.15
C VAL A 133 11.55 1.49 10.10
N ARG A 134 12.24 2.56 10.50
CA ARG A 134 13.02 3.40 9.57
C ARG A 134 14.20 2.64 9.00
N LYS A 135 14.87 1.83 9.82
CA LYS A 135 15.95 0.98 9.36
C LYS A 135 15.44 -0.09 8.40
N ILE A 136 14.37 -0.79 8.77
CA ILE A 136 13.73 -1.80 7.92
C ILE A 136 13.35 -1.19 6.56
N TYR A 137 12.70 -0.03 6.57
CA TYR A 137 12.33 0.69 5.35
C TYR A 137 13.55 0.99 4.45
N LYS A 138 14.62 1.53 5.02
CA LYS A 138 15.86 1.87 4.28
C LYS A 138 16.52 0.63 3.68
N ASP A 139 16.60 -0.44 4.45
CA ASP A 139 17.22 -1.70 4.03
C ASP A 139 16.43 -2.30 2.85
N LEU A 140 15.09 -2.37 2.96
CA LEU A 140 14.21 -2.85 1.90
C LEU A 140 14.26 -1.97 0.64
N ALA A 141 14.22 -0.66 0.78
CA ALA A 141 14.32 0.27 -0.34
C ALA A 141 15.65 0.11 -1.09
N ALA A 142 16.76 -0.05 -0.36
CA ALA A 142 18.08 -0.25 -0.95
C ALA A 142 18.18 -1.59 -1.69
N GLU A 143 17.59 -2.65 -1.14
CA GLU A 143 17.55 -3.97 -1.78
C GLU A 143 16.73 -3.93 -3.08
N GLU A 144 15.55 -3.35 -3.05
CA GLU A 144 14.68 -3.21 -4.22
C GLU A 144 15.32 -2.35 -5.32
N LYS A 145 15.95 -1.22 -4.97
CA LYS A 145 16.71 -0.38 -5.92
C LYS A 145 17.83 -1.18 -6.60
N LYS A 146 18.56 -1.99 -5.85
CA LYS A 146 19.62 -2.86 -6.41
C LYS A 146 19.02 -3.93 -7.35
N ARG A 147 17.89 -4.54 -6.97
CA ARG A 147 17.20 -5.56 -7.79
C ARG A 147 16.80 -4.99 -9.15
N TYR A 148 16.15 -3.84 -9.17
CA TYR A 148 15.71 -3.20 -10.41
C TYR A 148 16.86 -2.70 -11.27
N SER A 149 17.92 -2.15 -10.66
CA SER A 149 19.12 -1.73 -11.40
C SER A 149 19.80 -2.91 -12.11
N ARG A 150 19.86 -4.09 -11.49
CA ARG A 150 20.40 -5.30 -12.10
C ARG A 150 19.53 -5.80 -13.25
N GLN A 151 18.21 -5.79 -13.09
CA GLN A 151 17.27 -6.20 -14.14
C GLN A 151 17.34 -5.27 -15.36
N ALA A 152 17.49 -3.96 -15.16
CA ALA A 152 17.68 -3.00 -16.24
C ALA A 152 18.99 -3.26 -17.01
N ALA A 153 20.09 -3.52 -16.29
CA ALA A 153 21.40 -3.82 -16.90
C ALA A 153 21.42 -5.14 -17.70
N SER A 154 20.60 -6.13 -17.33
CA SER A 154 20.52 -7.42 -18.01
C SER A 154 19.69 -7.42 -19.29
N ARG A 155 18.98 -6.32 -19.58
CA ARG A 155 18.14 -6.14 -20.78
C ARG A 155 18.81 -5.30 -21.89
N LEU A 156 20.01 -4.79 -21.61
CA LEU A 156 20.90 -4.09 -22.55
C LEU A 156 21.95 -5.03 -23.13
#